data_6750e14ceaf8fdd0ff671ed18afb0d26
#
_entry.id   6750e14ceaf8fdd0ff671ed18afb0d26
#
_cell.length_a   1.000
_cell.length_b   1.000
_cell.length_c   1.000
_cell.angle_alpha   90.00
_cell.angle_beta   90.00
_cell.angle_gamma   90.00
#
_symmetry.space_group_name_H-M   'P 1'
#
loop_
_entity.id
_entity.type
_entity.pdbx_description
1 polymer ?
#
loop_
_entity_poly.entity_id
_entity_poly.type
_entity_poly.pdbx_seq_one_letter_code
_entity_poly.pdbx_strand_id
1 'polypeptide(L)'
;MKNMNIGAHIPSKNAIDEISYRKGETFQIFISSPQMWKSPKPREDIEILQDFKGNIYVHAPYLINVATPNNKVRHPSRKLLKDTCKVAATFGAKGVIVHGGSVGEGGDIGQGYENWGKAIKEVEDIGVKVLVENTAGGKNSVARYMDSIERLWEVIGHLNVGLCLDTCHTWAGGIPTIEAVKGFKKLVKKIDLIHFNDSKDGFESSRDRHENLGKGQIPKEELEYVIKNAKTDIIVETPNGPDAQKKDIAWIKRRLNK
;
A
#
# COMPACT_ATOMS: atom_id res chain seq x y z
N MET A 1 11.31 20.77 -6.96
CA MET A 1 10.26 19.90 -6.32
C MET A 1 10.50 18.49 -6.82
N LYS A 2 10.56 17.46 -5.95
CA LYS A 2 10.68 16.08 -6.40
C LYS A 2 9.41 15.74 -7.18
N ASN A 3 9.55 15.31 -8.44
CA ASN A 3 8.41 14.95 -9.27
C ASN A 3 7.68 13.77 -8.62
N MET A 4 6.37 13.84 -8.59
CA MET A 4 5.47 12.77 -8.19
C MET A 4 5.36 11.82 -9.38
N ASN A 5 5.72 10.55 -9.19
CA ASN A 5 5.57 9.53 -10.23
C ASN A 5 4.19 8.88 -10.14
N ILE A 6 3.61 8.58 -11.29
CA ILE A 6 2.30 7.94 -11.40
C ILE A 6 2.48 6.61 -12.11
N GLY A 7 1.91 5.55 -11.55
CA GLY A 7 2.02 4.21 -12.12
C GLY A 7 0.90 3.28 -11.69
N ALA A 8 1.15 1.99 -11.82
CA ALA A 8 0.15 0.95 -11.55
C ALA A 8 0.76 -0.26 -10.84
N HIS A 9 -0.10 -1.04 -10.19
CA HIS A 9 0.19 -2.42 -9.84
C HIS A 9 0.11 -3.28 -11.11
N ILE A 10 1.20 -3.99 -11.41
CA ILE A 10 1.38 -4.71 -12.67
C ILE A 10 1.87 -6.14 -12.43
N PRO A 11 1.75 -7.04 -13.43
CA PRO A 11 2.41 -8.34 -13.39
C PRO A 11 3.92 -8.19 -13.19
N SER A 12 4.51 -9.07 -12.40
CA SER A 12 5.96 -9.03 -12.10
C SER A 12 6.84 -9.49 -13.28
N LYS A 13 6.27 -10.23 -14.23
CA LYS A 13 6.95 -10.62 -15.46
C LYS A 13 6.88 -9.48 -16.48
N ASN A 14 8.01 -9.16 -17.11
CA ASN A 14 8.13 -8.07 -18.10
C ASN A 14 7.65 -6.70 -17.53
N ALA A 15 7.96 -6.43 -16.27
CA ALA A 15 7.44 -5.27 -15.54
C ALA A 15 7.73 -3.92 -16.24
N ILE A 16 8.89 -3.79 -16.90
CA ILE A 16 9.27 -2.56 -17.62
C ILE A 16 8.37 -2.33 -18.84
N ASP A 17 8.08 -3.39 -19.62
CA ASP A 17 7.18 -3.29 -20.77
C ASP A 17 5.74 -3.02 -20.32
N GLU A 18 5.31 -3.68 -19.25
CA GLU A 18 3.99 -3.51 -18.67
C GLU A 18 3.72 -2.07 -18.20
N ILE A 19 4.69 -1.46 -17.52
CA ILE A 19 4.52 -0.07 -17.06
C ILE A 19 4.66 0.94 -18.21
N SER A 20 5.55 0.68 -19.16
CA SER A 20 5.72 1.50 -20.36
C SER A 20 4.44 1.52 -21.20
N TYR A 21 3.78 0.37 -21.39
CA TYR A 21 2.50 0.29 -22.08
C TYR A 21 1.42 1.16 -21.43
N ARG A 22 1.38 1.18 -20.09
CA ARG A 22 0.46 2.01 -19.29
C ARG A 22 0.84 3.50 -19.25
N LYS A 23 2.00 3.87 -19.80
CA LYS A 23 2.58 5.22 -19.72
C LYS A 23 2.78 5.70 -18.27
N GLY A 24 3.16 4.76 -17.41
CA GLY A 24 3.51 5.01 -16.01
C GLY A 24 5.00 5.30 -15.81
N GLU A 25 5.34 5.88 -14.69
CA GLU A 25 6.69 6.30 -14.28
C GLU A 25 7.18 5.58 -13.03
N THR A 26 6.32 4.83 -12.40
CA THR A 26 6.55 4.00 -11.21
C THR A 26 5.66 2.77 -11.28
N PHE A 27 6.00 1.71 -10.54
CA PHE A 27 5.14 0.55 -10.49
C PHE A 27 5.24 -0.22 -9.19
N GLN A 28 4.25 -1.07 -8.96
CA GLN A 28 4.19 -2.02 -7.87
C GLN A 28 3.99 -3.44 -8.43
N ILE A 29 4.64 -4.40 -7.80
CA ILE A 29 4.56 -5.83 -8.16
C ILE A 29 4.42 -6.71 -6.93
N PHE A 30 3.85 -7.90 -7.12
CA PHE A 30 4.10 -9.03 -6.23
C PHE A 30 5.39 -9.76 -6.65
N ILE A 31 6.23 -10.12 -5.69
CA ILE A 31 7.44 -10.93 -5.93
C ILE A 31 7.29 -12.39 -5.49
N SER A 32 6.13 -12.73 -4.95
CA SER A 32 5.67 -14.09 -4.67
C SER A 32 4.17 -14.17 -4.86
N SER A 33 3.59 -15.37 -4.84
CA SER A 33 2.12 -15.50 -4.94
C SER A 33 1.42 -14.78 -3.79
N PRO A 34 0.46 -13.88 -4.05
CA PRO A 34 -0.23 -13.11 -3.01
C PRO A 34 -1.09 -13.95 -2.06
N GLN A 35 -1.41 -15.20 -2.45
CA GLN A 35 -2.31 -16.09 -1.71
C GLN A 35 -1.60 -17.35 -1.17
N MET A 36 -0.27 -17.38 -1.13
CA MET A 36 0.49 -18.55 -0.68
C MET A 36 1.56 -18.17 0.36
N TRP A 37 1.72 -19.03 1.37
CA TRP A 37 2.82 -18.96 2.35
C TRP A 37 4.15 -19.41 1.75
N LYS A 38 4.57 -18.77 0.66
CA LYS A 38 5.79 -19.11 -0.06
C LYS A 38 6.70 -17.89 -0.11
N SER A 39 7.89 -18.02 0.46
CA SER A 39 8.92 -16.98 0.38
C SER A 39 9.29 -16.69 -1.08
N PRO A 40 9.51 -15.42 -1.43
CA PRO A 40 9.97 -15.05 -2.77
C PRO A 40 11.34 -15.68 -3.04
N LYS A 41 11.57 -16.01 -4.30
CA LYS A 41 12.88 -16.43 -4.79
C LYS A 41 13.69 -15.19 -5.23
N PRO A 42 15.04 -15.27 -5.22
CA PRO A 42 15.87 -14.29 -5.90
C PRO A 42 15.36 -14.07 -7.35
N ARG A 43 15.39 -12.85 -7.81
CA ARG A 43 14.93 -12.50 -9.16
C ARG A 43 16.08 -12.60 -10.15
N GLU A 44 15.77 -13.04 -11.36
CA GLU A 44 16.74 -13.14 -12.47
C GLU A 44 16.93 -11.80 -13.19
N ASP A 45 15.97 -10.88 -13.06
CA ASP A 45 15.92 -9.58 -13.72
C ASP A 45 16.36 -8.40 -12.81
N ILE A 46 17.16 -8.67 -11.78
CA ILE A 46 17.59 -7.66 -10.78
C ILE A 46 18.26 -6.46 -11.49
N GLU A 47 19.17 -6.68 -12.41
CA GLU A 47 19.89 -5.61 -13.12
C GLU A 47 18.94 -4.72 -13.91
N ILE A 48 17.96 -5.32 -14.61
CA ILE A 48 16.92 -4.59 -15.35
C ILE A 48 16.09 -3.71 -14.42
N LEU A 49 15.73 -4.23 -13.24
CA LEU A 49 14.97 -3.48 -12.24
C LEU A 49 15.79 -2.35 -11.62
N GLN A 50 17.08 -2.57 -11.34
CA GLN A 50 18.00 -1.54 -10.83
C GLN A 50 18.22 -0.39 -11.81
N ASP A 51 18.19 -0.67 -13.11
CA ASP A 51 18.33 0.32 -14.17
C ASP A 51 17.06 1.17 -14.41
N PHE A 52 15.94 0.76 -13.86
CA PHE A 52 14.69 1.51 -13.98
C PHE A 52 14.79 2.89 -13.32
N LYS A 53 14.43 3.95 -14.04
CA LYS A 53 14.62 5.35 -13.56
C LYS A 53 13.50 5.85 -12.65
N GLY A 54 12.42 5.09 -12.51
CA GLY A 54 11.33 5.37 -11.59
C GLY A 54 11.50 4.68 -10.24
N ASN A 55 10.48 4.77 -9.40
CA ASN A 55 10.44 4.04 -8.15
C ASN A 55 9.73 2.69 -8.33
N ILE A 56 10.25 1.65 -7.67
CA ILE A 56 9.65 0.33 -7.64
C ILE A 56 9.12 0.08 -6.22
N TYR A 57 7.90 -0.44 -6.14
CA TYR A 57 7.27 -0.86 -4.91
C TYR A 57 6.93 -2.35 -4.96
N VAL A 58 6.90 -2.98 -3.81
CA VAL A 58 6.54 -4.40 -3.67
C VAL A 58 5.35 -4.50 -2.75
N HIS A 59 4.27 -5.12 -3.21
CA HIS A 59 3.18 -5.47 -2.31
C HIS A 59 3.47 -6.83 -1.68
N ALA A 60 3.40 -6.91 -0.37
CA ALA A 60 3.54 -8.16 0.36
C ALA A 60 2.29 -9.04 0.17
N PRO A 61 2.41 -10.37 0.28
CA PRO A 61 1.25 -11.26 0.17
C PRO A 61 0.11 -10.90 1.12
N TYR A 62 -1.13 -11.01 0.65
CA TYR A 62 -2.35 -10.70 1.42
C TYR A 62 -2.53 -11.56 2.68
N LEU A 63 -1.88 -12.73 2.72
CA LEU A 63 -1.93 -13.62 3.89
C LEU A 63 -1.20 -13.05 5.12
N ILE A 64 -0.33 -12.07 4.92
CA ILE A 64 0.45 -11.49 6.01
C ILE A 64 -0.48 -10.73 6.96
N ASN A 65 -0.49 -11.18 8.22
CA ASN A 65 -1.14 -10.48 9.31
C ASN A 65 -0.20 -10.50 10.53
N VAL A 66 0.64 -9.50 10.65
CA VAL A 66 1.59 -9.38 11.76
C VAL A 66 0.94 -8.93 13.06
N ALA A 67 -0.25 -8.33 12.98
CA ALA A 67 -0.99 -7.85 14.15
C ALA A 67 -1.62 -9.00 14.96
N THR A 68 -1.96 -10.13 14.32
CA THR A 68 -2.74 -11.18 14.94
C THR A 68 -2.12 -11.77 16.21
N PRO A 69 -2.92 -12.07 17.26
CA PRO A 69 -2.44 -12.81 18.44
C PRO A 69 -2.13 -14.29 18.14
N ASN A 70 -2.67 -14.84 17.03
CA ASN A 70 -2.47 -16.23 16.65
C ASN A 70 -1.04 -16.49 16.17
N ASN A 71 -0.25 -17.18 16.98
CA ASN A 71 1.15 -17.52 16.68
C ASN A 71 1.32 -18.31 15.38
N LYS A 72 0.35 -19.18 15.03
CA LYS A 72 0.40 -20.00 13.80
C LYS A 72 0.29 -19.15 12.53
N VAL A 73 -0.23 -17.93 12.62
CA VAL A 73 -0.32 -16.97 11.52
C VAL A 73 0.77 -15.89 11.67
N ARG A 74 0.97 -15.36 12.88
CA ARG A 74 1.91 -14.26 13.13
C ARG A 74 3.35 -14.59 12.80
N HIS A 75 3.87 -15.73 13.26
CA HIS A 75 5.26 -16.11 12.97
C HIS A 75 5.53 -16.34 11.48
N PRO A 76 4.71 -17.10 10.73
CA PRO A 76 4.83 -17.16 9.28
C PRO A 76 4.72 -15.79 8.59
N SER A 77 3.83 -14.91 9.08
CA SER A 77 3.67 -13.55 8.56
C SER A 77 4.97 -12.74 8.68
N ARG A 78 5.58 -12.72 9.86
CA ARG A 78 6.86 -12.02 10.07
C ARG A 78 7.98 -12.59 9.21
N LYS A 79 8.08 -13.92 9.13
CA LYS A 79 9.07 -14.57 8.27
C LYS A 79 8.87 -14.17 6.80
N LEU A 80 7.64 -14.25 6.30
CA LEU A 80 7.33 -13.93 4.91
C LEU A 80 7.55 -12.43 4.61
N LEU A 81 7.21 -11.54 5.53
CA LEU A 81 7.52 -10.12 5.42
C LEU A 81 9.03 -9.89 5.33
N LYS A 82 9.80 -10.50 6.23
CA LYS A 82 11.26 -10.40 6.24
C LYS A 82 11.88 -10.90 4.94
N ASP A 83 11.44 -12.05 4.44
CA ASP A 83 11.93 -12.61 3.19
C ASP A 83 11.54 -11.73 1.99
N THR A 84 10.35 -11.13 2.00
CA THR A 84 9.90 -10.15 1.00
C THR A 84 10.79 -8.90 1.02
N CYS A 85 11.05 -8.33 2.20
CA CYS A 85 11.94 -7.18 2.34
C CYS A 85 13.35 -7.47 1.83
N LYS A 86 13.92 -8.65 2.13
CA LYS A 86 15.26 -9.03 1.64
C LYS A 86 15.33 -9.05 0.12
N VAL A 87 14.37 -9.67 -0.55
CA VAL A 87 14.36 -9.71 -2.02
C VAL A 87 14.06 -8.33 -2.61
N ALA A 88 13.13 -7.56 -2.04
CA ALA A 88 12.84 -6.20 -2.47
C ALA A 88 14.06 -5.27 -2.39
N ALA A 89 14.89 -5.41 -1.36
CA ALA A 89 16.10 -4.64 -1.20
C ALA A 89 17.14 -4.93 -2.29
N THR A 90 17.21 -6.15 -2.83
CA THR A 90 18.23 -6.51 -3.85
C THR A 90 18.13 -5.71 -5.13
N PHE A 91 16.95 -5.23 -5.51
CA PHE A 91 16.76 -4.37 -6.68
C PHE A 91 16.39 -2.92 -6.35
N GLY A 92 16.59 -2.51 -5.09
CA GLY A 92 16.41 -1.12 -4.68
C GLY A 92 14.94 -0.68 -4.63
N ALA A 93 14.01 -1.59 -4.28
CA ALA A 93 12.62 -1.21 -4.07
C ALA A 93 12.53 -0.12 -3.01
N LYS A 94 11.66 0.86 -3.24
CA LYS A 94 11.48 2.01 -2.36
C LYS A 94 10.66 1.71 -1.13
N GLY A 95 9.79 0.72 -1.22
CA GLY A 95 8.96 0.28 -0.10
C GLY A 95 8.32 -1.08 -0.34
N VAL A 96 8.02 -1.76 0.77
CA VAL A 96 7.21 -2.98 0.81
C VAL A 96 5.90 -2.66 1.50
N ILE A 97 4.81 -2.74 0.77
CA ILE A 97 3.46 -2.43 1.25
C ILE A 97 2.88 -3.64 1.97
N VAL A 98 2.30 -3.41 3.13
CA VAL A 98 1.67 -4.44 3.96
C VAL A 98 0.38 -3.91 4.56
N HIS A 99 -0.72 -4.62 4.40
CA HIS A 99 -1.96 -4.28 5.08
C HIS A 99 -1.79 -4.26 6.60
N GLY A 100 -2.43 -3.33 7.30
CA GLY A 100 -2.34 -3.21 8.76
C GLY A 100 -2.71 -4.47 9.54
N GLY A 101 -3.58 -5.30 8.96
CA GLY A 101 -4.01 -6.54 9.59
C GLY A 101 -5.01 -6.33 10.73
N SER A 102 -5.32 -7.41 11.43
CA SER A 102 -6.37 -7.45 12.44
C SER A 102 -6.02 -8.42 13.55
N VAL A 103 -6.47 -8.12 14.75
CA VAL A 103 -6.39 -9.05 15.90
C VAL A 103 -7.57 -10.02 15.96
N GLY A 104 -8.58 -9.81 15.11
CA GLY A 104 -9.79 -10.64 15.07
C GLY A 104 -10.81 -10.25 16.15
N GLU A 105 -11.94 -10.95 16.14
CA GLU A 105 -13.03 -10.73 17.08
C GLU A 105 -12.59 -11.05 18.52
N GLY A 106 -12.86 -10.14 19.45
CA GLY A 106 -12.47 -10.27 20.86
C GLY A 106 -10.97 -10.18 21.15
N GLY A 107 -10.12 -9.97 20.13
CA GLY A 107 -8.70 -9.78 20.32
C GLY A 107 -8.36 -8.40 20.89
N ASP A 108 -7.27 -8.34 21.65
CA ASP A 108 -6.72 -7.08 22.18
C ASP A 108 -5.97 -6.32 21.06
N ILE A 109 -6.50 -5.17 20.69
CA ILE A 109 -5.90 -4.33 19.64
C ILE A 109 -4.54 -3.75 20.07
N GLY A 110 -4.31 -3.51 21.38
CA GLY A 110 -3.01 -3.09 21.90
C GLY A 110 -1.92 -4.12 21.63
N GLN A 111 -2.23 -5.40 21.80
CA GLN A 111 -1.33 -6.50 21.42
C GLN A 111 -1.01 -6.47 19.91
N GLY A 112 -1.96 -6.07 19.08
CA GLY A 112 -1.75 -5.89 17.64
C GLY A 112 -0.72 -4.82 17.32
N TYR A 113 -0.76 -3.68 18.00
CA TYR A 113 0.22 -2.60 17.86
C TYR A 113 1.62 -3.05 18.31
N GLU A 114 1.73 -3.71 19.46
CA GLU A 114 3.01 -4.27 19.93
C GLU A 114 3.59 -5.31 18.94
N ASN A 115 2.72 -6.15 18.37
CA ASN A 115 3.13 -7.13 17.36
C ASN A 115 3.71 -6.47 16.13
N TRP A 116 3.17 -5.33 15.69
CA TRP A 116 3.74 -4.50 14.63
C TRP A 116 5.11 -3.94 15.03
N GLY A 117 5.27 -3.39 16.21
CA GLY A 117 6.56 -2.90 16.71
C GLY A 117 7.65 -3.96 16.64
N LYS A 118 7.33 -5.19 17.08
CA LYS A 118 8.25 -6.35 16.98
C LYS A 118 8.55 -6.72 15.53
N ALA A 119 7.56 -6.68 14.63
CA ALA A 119 7.75 -7.02 13.22
C ALA A 119 8.65 -6.02 12.48
N ILE A 120 8.47 -4.72 12.71
CA ILE A 120 9.31 -3.68 12.08
C ILE A 120 10.75 -3.79 12.55
N LYS A 121 11.01 -3.98 13.84
CA LYS A 121 12.39 -4.20 14.38
C LYS A 121 13.12 -5.36 13.74
N GLU A 122 12.40 -6.42 13.31
CA GLU A 122 13.02 -7.58 12.65
C GLU A 122 13.48 -7.28 11.21
N VAL A 123 13.02 -6.19 10.61
CA VAL A 123 13.27 -5.82 9.20
C VAL A 123 13.95 -4.46 9.03
N GLU A 124 14.14 -3.70 10.10
CA GLU A 124 14.58 -2.30 10.08
C GLU A 124 15.93 -2.11 9.36
N ASP A 125 16.85 -3.06 9.49
CA ASP A 125 18.21 -3.00 8.93
C ASP A 125 18.32 -3.62 7.51
N ILE A 126 17.21 -4.05 6.89
CA ILE A 126 17.28 -4.74 5.59
C ILE A 126 17.52 -3.78 4.42
N GLY A 127 17.33 -2.47 4.62
CA GLY A 127 17.59 -1.46 3.59
C GLY A 127 16.38 -1.15 2.69
N VAL A 128 15.17 -1.65 3.01
CA VAL A 128 13.91 -1.27 2.38
C VAL A 128 12.91 -0.87 3.45
N LYS A 129 12.12 0.19 3.20
CA LYS A 129 11.09 0.66 4.14
C LYS A 129 9.82 -0.19 4.03
N VAL A 130 9.26 -0.61 5.17
CA VAL A 130 7.90 -1.15 5.21
C VAL A 130 6.90 -0.01 5.22
N LEU A 131 5.88 -0.07 4.36
CA LEU A 131 4.78 0.87 4.30
C LEU A 131 3.51 0.19 4.79
N VAL A 132 3.00 0.62 5.94
CA VAL A 132 1.73 0.09 6.45
C VAL A 132 0.59 0.73 5.68
N GLU A 133 -0.29 -0.10 5.16
CA GLU A 133 -1.46 0.32 4.41
C GLU A 133 -2.71 0.30 5.29
N ASN A 134 -3.52 1.36 5.21
CA ASN A 134 -4.84 1.37 5.81
C ASN A 134 -5.75 0.31 5.17
N THR A 135 -6.74 -0.18 5.90
CA THR A 135 -7.59 -1.30 5.47
C THR A 135 -9.06 -0.93 5.39
N ALA A 136 -9.78 -1.48 4.39
CA ALA A 136 -11.20 -1.25 4.16
C ALA A 136 -12.10 -1.83 5.27
N GLY A 137 -11.69 -2.95 5.87
CA GLY A 137 -12.51 -3.70 6.80
C GLY A 137 -11.70 -4.55 7.77
N GLY A 138 -12.39 -5.49 8.37
CA GLY A 138 -11.83 -6.39 9.39
C GLY A 138 -12.26 -6.02 10.81
N LYS A 139 -12.64 -7.05 11.60
CA LYS A 139 -12.93 -6.86 13.03
C LYS A 139 -11.63 -6.57 13.78
N ASN A 140 -11.61 -5.50 14.57
CA ASN A 140 -10.43 -5.03 15.29
C ASN A 140 -9.18 -4.90 14.39
N SER A 141 -9.37 -4.27 13.22
CA SER A 141 -8.26 -3.92 12.34
C SER A 141 -7.44 -2.79 12.95
N VAL A 142 -6.11 -2.96 12.94
CA VAL A 142 -5.19 -1.99 13.57
C VAL A 142 -4.94 -0.76 12.70
N ALA A 143 -5.35 -0.76 11.44
CA ALA A 143 -5.15 0.34 10.50
C ALA A 143 -6.41 0.68 9.69
N ARG A 144 -7.60 0.61 10.29
CA ARG A 144 -8.85 0.95 9.63
C ARG A 144 -9.33 2.36 9.98
N TYR A 145 -9.42 2.69 11.26
CA TYR A 145 -9.92 3.98 11.74
C TYR A 145 -8.76 4.91 12.13
N MET A 146 -9.00 6.22 12.07
CA MET A 146 -7.95 7.21 12.38
C MET A 146 -7.34 7.02 13.76
N ASP A 147 -8.18 6.79 14.77
CA ASP A 147 -7.73 6.56 16.15
C ASP A 147 -6.87 5.30 16.30
N SER A 148 -7.22 4.23 15.61
CA SER A 148 -6.39 3.01 15.61
C SER A 148 -5.08 3.19 14.85
N ILE A 149 -5.07 3.96 13.77
CA ILE A 149 -3.84 4.29 13.04
C ILE A 149 -2.95 5.22 13.89
N GLU A 150 -3.51 6.20 14.59
CA GLU A 150 -2.78 7.07 15.51
C GLU A 150 -2.09 6.26 16.61
N ARG A 151 -2.82 5.35 17.27
CA ARG A 151 -2.25 4.47 18.29
C ARG A 151 -1.21 3.50 17.75
N LEU A 152 -1.40 2.97 16.55
CA LEU A 152 -0.37 2.17 15.88
C LEU A 152 0.91 3.00 15.71
N TRP A 153 0.78 4.26 15.26
CA TRP A 153 1.93 5.15 15.03
C TRP A 153 2.64 5.57 16.30
N GLU A 154 1.96 5.67 17.44
CA GLU A 154 2.60 5.85 18.75
C GLU A 154 3.63 4.73 19.05
N VAL A 155 3.33 3.50 18.56
CA VAL A 155 4.19 2.32 18.78
C VAL A 155 5.27 2.19 17.73
N ILE A 156 4.98 2.48 16.45
CA ILE A 156 5.93 2.19 15.36
C ILE A 156 6.53 3.43 14.69
N GLY A 157 5.94 4.61 14.88
CA GLY A 157 6.30 5.82 14.11
C GLY A 157 7.72 6.35 14.34
N HIS A 158 8.41 5.87 15.39
CA HIS A 158 9.81 6.17 15.66
C HIS A 158 10.79 5.19 14.97
N LEU A 159 10.28 4.10 14.37
CA LEU A 159 11.04 3.11 13.62
C LEU A 159 11.11 3.47 12.14
N ASN A 160 11.92 2.73 11.37
CA ASN A 160 12.00 2.92 9.91
C ASN A 160 10.78 2.33 9.17
N VAL A 161 9.65 2.96 9.36
CA VAL A 161 8.35 2.59 8.78
C VAL A 161 7.71 3.79 8.08
N GLY A 162 6.88 3.54 7.08
CA GLY A 162 6.11 4.56 6.39
C GLY A 162 4.64 4.19 6.25
N LEU A 163 3.88 5.07 5.61
CA LEU A 163 2.45 4.92 5.41
C LEU A 163 2.11 4.85 3.91
N CYS A 164 1.33 3.86 3.52
CA CYS A 164 0.60 3.80 2.27
C CYS A 164 -0.86 4.15 2.54
N LEU A 165 -1.38 5.16 1.83
CA LEU A 165 -2.80 5.52 1.89
C LEU A 165 -3.52 4.92 0.67
N ASP A 166 -4.47 4.00 0.90
CA ASP A 166 -5.39 3.55 -0.13
C ASP A 166 -6.72 4.31 -0.03
N THR A 167 -7.13 4.93 -1.14
CA THR A 167 -8.35 5.76 -1.20
C THR A 167 -9.62 4.94 -1.18
N CYS A 168 -9.64 3.75 -1.79
CA CYS A 168 -10.77 2.82 -1.69
C CYS A 168 -10.92 2.33 -0.25
N HIS A 169 -9.80 1.99 0.41
CA HIS A 169 -9.82 1.52 1.78
C HIS A 169 -10.25 2.60 2.78
N THR A 170 -9.88 3.88 2.56
CA THR A 170 -10.39 4.95 3.43
C THR A 170 -11.90 5.07 3.30
N TRP A 171 -12.42 5.11 2.09
CA TRP A 171 -13.84 5.22 1.78
C TRP A 171 -14.64 4.02 2.32
N ALA A 172 -14.23 2.82 1.95
CA ALA A 172 -14.86 1.59 2.42
C ALA A 172 -14.69 1.35 3.93
N GLY A 173 -13.62 1.87 4.52
CA GLY A 173 -13.32 1.81 5.95
C GLY A 173 -14.11 2.79 6.80
N GLY A 174 -14.79 3.79 6.19
CA GLY A 174 -15.60 4.78 6.89
C GLY A 174 -14.84 6.08 7.23
N ILE A 175 -13.74 6.37 6.53
CA ILE A 175 -13.02 7.65 6.65
C ILE A 175 -13.19 8.41 5.33
N PRO A 176 -13.81 9.62 5.32
CA PRO A 176 -13.82 10.47 4.14
C PRO A 176 -12.40 10.70 3.65
N THR A 177 -12.16 10.55 2.34
CA THR A 177 -10.80 10.51 1.79
C THR A 177 -10.04 11.83 2.00
N ILE A 178 -10.75 12.96 2.01
CA ILE A 178 -10.16 14.27 2.36
C ILE A 178 -9.67 14.29 3.81
N GLU A 179 -10.46 13.75 4.73
CA GLU A 179 -10.10 13.69 6.15
C GLU A 179 -8.94 12.75 6.39
N ALA A 180 -8.91 11.61 5.69
CA ALA A 180 -7.79 10.68 5.73
C ALA A 180 -6.47 11.37 5.32
N VAL A 181 -6.45 12.10 4.20
CA VAL A 181 -5.24 12.82 3.76
C VAL A 181 -4.79 13.86 4.79
N LYS A 182 -5.74 14.59 5.38
CA LYS A 182 -5.43 15.60 6.42
C LYS A 182 -4.89 14.94 7.70
N GLY A 183 -5.56 13.89 8.17
CA GLY A 183 -5.18 13.16 9.38
C GLY A 183 -3.84 12.47 9.23
N PHE A 184 -3.63 11.77 8.12
CA PHE A 184 -2.35 11.08 7.87
C PHE A 184 -1.19 12.06 7.75
N LYS A 185 -1.39 13.24 7.14
CA LYS A 185 -0.35 14.29 7.12
C LYS A 185 -0.01 14.88 8.49
N LYS A 186 -0.96 14.86 9.41
CA LYS A 186 -0.69 15.23 10.81
C LYS A 186 0.16 14.17 11.51
N LEU A 187 -0.16 12.90 11.25
CA LEU A 187 0.46 11.75 11.89
C LEU A 187 1.87 11.50 11.36
N VAL A 188 2.03 11.49 10.04
CA VAL A 188 3.30 11.32 9.37
C VAL A 188 3.64 12.60 8.60
N LYS A 189 4.83 13.15 8.77
CA LYS A 189 5.26 14.37 8.06
C LYS A 189 5.02 14.29 6.56
N LYS A 190 5.02 13.07 6.00
CA LYS A 190 4.81 12.75 4.59
C LYS A 190 4.21 11.36 4.43
N ILE A 191 3.09 11.26 3.70
CA ILE A 191 2.59 9.97 3.19
C ILE A 191 3.62 9.45 2.19
N ASP A 192 4.04 8.18 2.31
CA ASP A 192 5.12 7.62 1.49
C ASP A 192 4.63 7.16 0.12
N LEU A 193 3.40 6.63 0.04
CA LEU A 193 2.77 6.14 -1.18
C LEU A 193 1.26 6.34 -1.11
N ILE A 194 0.62 6.50 -2.26
CA ILE A 194 -0.83 6.45 -2.41
C ILE A 194 -1.20 5.29 -3.33
N HIS A 195 -2.02 4.37 -2.86
CA HIS A 195 -2.85 3.53 -3.69
C HIS A 195 -4.10 4.32 -4.06
N PHE A 196 -4.20 4.68 -5.33
CA PHE A 196 -5.22 5.62 -5.78
C PHE A 196 -6.28 4.91 -6.59
N ASN A 197 -7.31 4.49 -5.91
CA ASN A 197 -8.39 3.66 -6.42
C ASN A 197 -9.74 4.33 -6.18
N ASP A 198 -10.69 4.17 -7.09
CA ASP A 198 -12.09 4.42 -6.79
C ASP A 198 -12.69 3.18 -6.10
N SER A 199 -13.83 3.32 -5.48
CA SER A 199 -14.51 2.22 -4.78
C SER A 199 -15.77 1.80 -5.52
N LYS A 200 -15.92 0.51 -5.75
CA LYS A 200 -17.17 -0.05 -6.31
C LYS A 200 -18.33 0.04 -5.34
N ASP A 201 -18.04 0.03 -4.05
CA ASP A 201 -19.04 0.03 -2.98
C ASP A 201 -19.17 1.41 -2.32
N GLY A 202 -20.30 1.61 -1.64
CA GLY A 202 -20.59 2.83 -0.91
C GLY A 202 -19.69 3.04 0.32
N PHE A 203 -19.80 4.24 0.88
CA PHE A 203 -19.09 4.64 2.09
C PHE A 203 -19.35 3.67 3.24
N GLU A 204 -18.29 3.35 3.99
CA GLU A 204 -18.32 2.46 5.17
C GLU A 204 -18.80 1.00 4.87
N SER A 205 -18.72 0.58 3.61
CA SER A 205 -19.14 -0.76 3.19
C SER A 205 -18.31 -1.91 3.77
N SER A 206 -17.13 -1.63 4.27
CA SER A 206 -16.12 -2.61 4.72
C SER A 206 -15.67 -3.58 3.61
N ARG A 207 -15.90 -3.24 2.34
CA ARG A 207 -15.58 -4.08 1.18
C ARG A 207 -14.43 -3.48 0.40
N ASP A 208 -13.34 -4.23 0.31
CA ASP A 208 -12.21 -3.92 -0.54
C ASP A 208 -12.51 -4.35 -1.98
N ARG A 209 -13.12 -3.45 -2.75
CA ARG A 209 -13.38 -3.65 -4.18
C ARG A 209 -13.10 -2.39 -4.97
N HIS A 210 -11.95 -2.38 -5.60
CA HIS A 210 -11.49 -1.27 -6.43
C HIS A 210 -12.37 -1.08 -7.68
N GLU A 211 -12.45 0.17 -8.13
CA GLU A 211 -13.07 0.57 -9.40
C GLU A 211 -12.16 1.55 -10.14
N ASN A 212 -12.34 1.69 -11.45
CA ASN A 212 -11.61 2.66 -12.26
C ASN A 212 -12.01 4.08 -11.88
N LEU A 213 -11.08 5.00 -11.95
CA LEU A 213 -11.20 6.37 -11.47
C LEU A 213 -12.36 7.12 -12.11
N GLY A 214 -13.24 7.64 -11.27
CA GLY A 214 -14.46 8.37 -11.67
C GLY A 214 -15.59 7.47 -12.16
N LYS A 215 -15.53 6.17 -11.89
CA LYS A 215 -16.60 5.20 -12.18
C LYS A 215 -17.19 4.54 -10.93
N GLY A 216 -16.58 4.78 -9.78
CA GLY A 216 -17.01 4.25 -8.50
C GLY A 216 -17.86 5.23 -7.69
N GLN A 217 -17.85 5.03 -6.39
CA GLN A 217 -18.71 5.72 -5.43
C GLN A 217 -17.97 6.82 -4.65
N ILE A 218 -16.63 6.95 -4.78
CA ILE A 218 -15.91 8.04 -4.12
C ILE A 218 -16.23 9.36 -4.84
N PRO A 219 -16.69 10.41 -4.13
CA PRO A 219 -16.93 11.70 -4.75
C PRO A 219 -15.69 12.20 -5.49
N LYS A 220 -15.93 12.69 -6.71
CA LYS A 220 -14.84 13.15 -7.59
C LYS A 220 -13.98 14.24 -6.94
N GLU A 221 -14.59 15.10 -6.16
CA GLU A 221 -13.94 16.18 -5.42
C GLU A 221 -12.95 15.64 -4.40
N GLU A 222 -13.26 14.52 -3.76
CA GLU A 222 -12.36 13.84 -2.82
C GLU A 222 -11.15 13.25 -3.55
N LEU A 223 -11.37 12.56 -4.67
CA LEU A 223 -10.28 12.05 -5.50
C LEU A 223 -9.37 13.19 -6.01
N GLU A 224 -9.94 14.29 -6.49
CA GLU A 224 -9.18 15.46 -6.94
C GLU A 224 -8.41 16.14 -5.80
N TYR A 225 -8.96 16.16 -4.59
CA TYR A 225 -8.26 16.67 -3.41
C TYR A 225 -7.02 15.84 -3.10
N VAL A 226 -7.10 14.51 -3.16
CA VAL A 226 -5.96 13.61 -2.93
C VAL A 226 -4.83 13.94 -3.90
N ILE A 227 -5.09 13.99 -5.20
CA ILE A 227 -4.08 14.27 -6.24
C ILE A 227 -3.37 15.59 -5.96
N LYS A 228 -4.12 16.66 -5.64
CA LYS A 228 -3.55 17.99 -5.40
C LYS A 228 -2.73 18.07 -4.11
N ASN A 229 -3.01 17.21 -3.15
CA ASN A 229 -2.45 17.32 -1.80
C ASN A 229 -1.46 16.22 -1.42
N ALA A 230 -1.46 15.07 -2.06
CA ALA A 230 -0.65 13.92 -1.66
C ALA A 230 0.87 14.18 -1.77
N LYS A 231 1.32 14.78 -2.86
CA LYS A 231 2.74 15.11 -3.13
C LYS A 231 3.70 13.94 -2.96
N THR A 232 3.26 12.74 -3.32
CA THR A 232 4.02 11.50 -3.29
C THR A 232 3.68 10.63 -4.50
N ASP A 233 4.39 9.53 -4.70
CA ASP A 233 4.10 8.61 -5.79
C ASP A 233 2.69 8.02 -5.66
N ILE A 234 2.07 7.77 -6.81
CA ILE A 234 0.71 7.23 -6.92
C ILE A 234 0.76 5.92 -7.73
N ILE A 235 0.15 4.89 -7.17
CA ILE A 235 -0.07 3.59 -7.82
C ILE A 235 -1.57 3.36 -7.94
N VAL A 236 -2.06 3.05 -9.14
CA VAL A 236 -3.42 2.55 -9.33
C VAL A 236 -3.43 1.02 -9.30
N GLU A 237 -4.40 0.45 -8.61
CA GLU A 237 -4.65 -1.00 -8.54
C GLU A 237 -6.03 -1.33 -9.14
N THR A 238 -6.47 -0.48 -10.02
CA THR A 238 -7.80 -0.51 -10.61
C THR A 238 -7.99 -1.72 -11.52
N PRO A 239 -9.23 -2.25 -11.62
CA PRO A 239 -9.56 -3.43 -12.40
C PRO A 239 -9.56 -3.16 -13.91
N ASN A 240 -9.97 -4.19 -14.67
CA ASN A 240 -10.24 -4.13 -16.12
C ASN A 240 -8.99 -4.02 -17.01
N GLY A 241 -7.82 -4.40 -16.47
CA GLY A 241 -6.61 -4.65 -17.25
C GLY A 241 -5.83 -3.41 -17.68
N PRO A 242 -4.79 -3.59 -18.52
CA PRO A 242 -3.79 -2.57 -18.80
C PRO A 242 -4.35 -1.33 -19.50
N ASP A 243 -5.33 -1.46 -20.39
CA ASP A 243 -5.94 -0.31 -21.07
C ASP A 243 -6.76 0.57 -20.15
N ALA A 244 -7.43 -0.04 -19.17
CA ALA A 244 -8.18 0.70 -18.16
C ALA A 244 -7.22 1.45 -17.22
N GLN A 245 -6.17 0.79 -16.73
CA GLN A 245 -5.14 1.42 -15.90
C GLN A 245 -4.40 2.55 -16.64
N LYS A 246 -4.13 2.39 -17.93
CA LYS A 246 -3.59 3.47 -18.77
C LYS A 246 -4.49 4.70 -18.83
N LYS A 247 -5.81 4.49 -18.90
CA LYS A 247 -6.81 5.58 -18.85
C LYS A 247 -6.84 6.24 -17.48
N ASP A 248 -6.70 5.47 -16.40
CA ASP A 248 -6.65 5.99 -15.03
C ASP A 248 -5.39 6.81 -14.79
N ILE A 249 -4.22 6.35 -15.23
CA ILE A 249 -2.97 7.13 -15.18
C ILE A 249 -3.14 8.46 -15.96
N ALA A 250 -3.71 8.41 -17.15
CA ALA A 250 -4.00 9.61 -17.94
C ALA A 250 -5.02 10.53 -17.25
N TRP A 251 -6.00 9.97 -16.51
CA TRP A 251 -6.98 10.72 -15.74
C TRP A 251 -6.30 11.53 -14.63
N ILE A 252 -5.32 10.94 -13.92
CA ILE A 252 -4.53 11.60 -12.88
C ILE A 252 -3.67 12.71 -13.49
N LYS A 253 -2.89 12.39 -14.52
CA LYS A 253 -1.98 13.34 -15.20
C LYS A 253 -2.70 14.60 -15.69
N ARG A 254 -3.90 14.46 -16.27
CA ARG A 254 -4.72 15.61 -16.71
C ARG A 254 -5.17 16.53 -15.57
N ARG A 255 -5.30 16.00 -14.34
CA ARG A 255 -5.74 16.79 -13.17
C ARG A 255 -4.62 17.48 -12.43
N LEU A 256 -3.41 16.95 -12.56
CA LEU A 256 -2.20 17.60 -12.03
C LEU A 256 -1.77 18.80 -12.86
N ASN A 257 -2.07 18.80 -14.15
CA ASN A 257 -1.69 19.86 -15.10
C ASN A 257 -2.75 20.97 -15.19
N LYS A 258 -3.81 20.88 -14.40
CA LYS A 258 -4.82 21.93 -14.23
C LYS A 258 -4.61 22.71 -12.94
#